data_8cb044a17cf7d7e8d5dceb5fd835e5bf
#
_entry.id   8cb044a17cf7d7e8d5dceb5fd835e5bf
#
_cell.length_a   1.000
_cell.length_b   1.000
_cell.length_c   1.000
_cell.angle_alpha   90.00
_cell.angle_beta   90.00
_cell.angle_gamma   90.00
#
_symmetry.space_group_name_H-M   'P 1'
#
loop_
_entity.id
_entity.type
_entity.pdbx_description
1 polymer ?
#
loop_
_entity_poly.entity_id
_entity_poly.type
_entity_poly.pdbx_seq_one_letter_code
_entity_poly.pdbx_strand_id
1 'polypeptide(L)'
;KKFIFVPTSMIASLTDPAFISLLIGNKNSVLVLEDCENYIAERTAFNSNTDVVSSILNIADGMLSDVLECQLICTFNSDISKIDSALLRKGRLIAEYKFKELTVEKCNKYLQSTDRDFRVDKPYSLAELTNIDIKELKEQDKQTKIGFK
;
A
#
# COMPACT_ATOMS: atom_id res chain seq x y z
N LYS A 1 -4.11 17.09 -8.79
CA LYS A 1 -5.25 16.25 -8.43
C LYS A 1 -5.48 16.30 -6.93
N LYS A 2 -6.73 16.16 -6.50
CA LYS A 2 -7.06 15.95 -5.08
C LYS A 2 -6.83 14.49 -4.71
N PHE A 3 -6.41 14.23 -3.49
CA PHE A 3 -6.30 12.89 -2.91
C PHE A 3 -7.41 12.70 -1.89
N ILE A 4 -8.12 11.58 -1.98
CA ILE A 4 -9.19 11.18 -1.07
C ILE A 4 -8.75 9.87 -0.43
N PHE A 5 -8.42 9.92 0.85
CA PHE A 5 -8.06 8.74 1.64
C PHE A 5 -9.35 8.08 2.13
N VAL A 6 -9.51 6.82 1.82
CA VAL A 6 -10.69 6.03 2.17
C VAL A 6 -10.30 5.07 3.29
N PRO A 7 -10.82 5.26 4.50
CA PRO A 7 -10.57 4.34 5.61
C PRO A 7 -11.08 2.93 5.26
N THR A 8 -10.40 1.91 5.76
CA THR A 8 -10.76 0.49 5.54
C THR A 8 -12.23 0.21 5.87
N SER A 9 -12.77 0.82 6.92
CA SER A 9 -14.19 0.68 7.30
C SER A 9 -15.20 1.21 6.26
N MET A 10 -14.77 2.07 5.33
CA MET A 10 -15.61 2.63 4.28
C MET A 10 -15.46 1.92 2.94
N ILE A 11 -14.53 0.99 2.79
CA ILE A 11 -14.30 0.30 1.52
C ILE A 11 -15.54 -0.48 1.05
N ALA A 12 -16.30 -1.06 1.97
CA ALA A 12 -17.54 -1.75 1.64
C ALA A 12 -18.65 -0.81 1.13
N SER A 13 -18.55 0.49 1.41
CA SER A 13 -19.54 1.53 1.07
C SER A 13 -19.15 2.39 -0.14
N LEU A 14 -18.18 1.96 -0.94
CA LEU A 14 -17.68 2.72 -2.10
C LEU A 14 -18.76 3.08 -3.13
N THR A 15 -19.80 2.27 -3.23
CA THR A 15 -20.94 2.49 -4.16
C THR A 15 -22.15 3.08 -3.49
N ASP A 16 -22.09 3.44 -2.22
CA ASP A 16 -23.19 4.13 -1.56
C ASP A 16 -23.48 5.48 -2.23
N PRO A 17 -24.76 5.88 -2.38
CA PRO A 17 -25.13 7.12 -3.06
C PRO A 17 -24.45 8.37 -2.49
N ALA A 18 -24.25 8.41 -1.16
CA ALA A 18 -23.58 9.53 -0.51
C ALA A 18 -22.10 9.61 -0.91
N PHE A 19 -21.42 8.45 -0.99
CA PHE A 19 -20.02 8.39 -1.40
C PHE A 19 -19.86 8.73 -2.89
N ILE A 20 -20.73 8.21 -3.74
CA ILE A 20 -20.75 8.56 -5.19
C ILE A 20 -20.99 10.06 -5.37
N SER A 21 -21.91 10.67 -4.61
CA SER A 21 -22.14 12.12 -4.65
C SER A 21 -20.90 12.92 -4.26
N LEU A 22 -20.16 12.46 -3.24
CA LEU A 22 -18.87 13.04 -2.87
C LEU A 22 -17.86 12.98 -4.03
N LEU A 23 -17.78 11.83 -4.71
CA LEU A 23 -16.87 11.66 -5.86
C LEU A 23 -17.26 12.53 -7.04
N ILE A 24 -18.56 12.65 -7.35
CA ILE A 24 -19.07 13.56 -8.39
C ILE A 24 -18.66 15.01 -8.11
N GLY A 25 -18.72 15.43 -6.84
CA GLY A 25 -18.25 16.77 -6.42
C GLY A 25 -16.71 16.92 -6.43
N ASN A 26 -15.97 15.82 -6.57
CA ASN A 26 -14.53 15.78 -6.58
C ASN A 26 -13.98 14.94 -7.75
N LYS A 27 -14.49 15.17 -8.94
CA LYS A 27 -14.03 14.50 -10.16
C LYS A 27 -12.51 14.65 -10.36
N ASN A 28 -11.93 13.74 -11.12
CA ASN A 28 -10.51 13.73 -11.45
C ASN A 28 -9.59 13.70 -10.20
N SER A 29 -10.06 13.03 -9.15
CA SER A 29 -9.30 12.80 -7.91
C SER A 29 -8.54 11.46 -7.95
N VAL A 30 -7.71 11.26 -6.93
CA VAL A 30 -7.05 9.99 -6.65
C VAL A 30 -7.63 9.45 -5.35
N LEU A 31 -8.28 8.29 -5.41
CA LEU A 31 -8.75 7.55 -4.24
C LEU A 31 -7.62 6.65 -3.74
N VAL A 32 -7.30 6.75 -2.46
CA VAL A 32 -6.30 5.91 -1.81
C VAL A 32 -7.01 4.97 -0.84
N LEU A 33 -6.98 3.68 -1.16
CA LEU A 33 -7.51 2.60 -0.33
C LEU A 33 -6.32 1.94 0.38
N GLU A 34 -6.19 2.18 1.68
CA GLU A 34 -5.07 1.64 2.47
C GLU A 34 -5.45 0.31 3.11
N ASP A 35 -4.47 -0.60 3.22
CA ASP A 35 -4.58 -1.91 3.87
C ASP A 35 -5.82 -2.69 3.38
N CYS A 36 -6.02 -2.69 2.07
CA CYS A 36 -7.23 -3.23 1.46
C CYS A 36 -7.13 -4.71 1.07
N GLU A 37 -6.09 -5.44 1.51
CA GLU A 37 -5.86 -6.85 1.16
C GLU A 37 -7.06 -7.76 1.39
N ASN A 38 -7.79 -7.56 2.48
CA ASN A 38 -8.97 -8.36 2.79
C ASN A 38 -10.15 -8.12 1.85
N TYR A 39 -10.17 -6.99 1.17
CA TYR A 39 -11.25 -6.57 0.27
C TYR A 39 -10.96 -6.89 -1.20
N ILE A 40 -9.68 -6.94 -1.58
CA ILE A 40 -9.24 -7.17 -2.97
C ILE A 40 -8.68 -8.58 -3.19
N ALA A 41 -8.70 -9.43 -2.15
CA ALA A 41 -8.26 -10.81 -2.24
C ALA A 41 -9.08 -11.62 -3.25
N GLU A 42 -8.46 -12.66 -3.81
CA GLU A 42 -9.11 -13.56 -4.76
C GLU A 42 -10.40 -14.13 -4.18
N ARG A 43 -11.43 -14.12 -5.01
CA ARG A 43 -12.77 -14.60 -4.63
C ARG A 43 -12.76 -16.11 -4.50
N THR A 44 -13.09 -16.59 -3.32
CA THR A 44 -13.31 -18.02 -3.04
C THR A 44 -14.76 -18.24 -2.64
N ALA A 45 -15.23 -19.49 -2.68
CA ALA A 45 -16.60 -19.84 -2.28
C ALA A 45 -16.94 -19.46 -0.81
N PHE A 46 -15.92 -19.18 0.00
CA PHE A 46 -16.05 -18.80 1.41
C PHE A 46 -15.77 -17.31 1.66
N ASN A 47 -15.40 -16.53 0.64
CA ASN A 47 -15.05 -15.13 0.80
C ASN A 47 -16.12 -14.24 0.12
N SER A 48 -16.89 -13.52 0.94
CA SER A 48 -18.03 -12.70 0.51
C SER A 48 -17.65 -11.34 -0.10
N ASN A 49 -16.37 -11.10 -0.39
CA ASN A 49 -15.89 -9.79 -0.88
C ASN A 49 -16.21 -9.52 -2.36
N THR A 50 -17.05 -10.34 -2.99
CA THR A 50 -17.47 -10.19 -4.40
C THR A 50 -18.01 -8.79 -4.69
N ASP A 51 -18.77 -8.22 -3.75
CA ASP A 51 -19.41 -6.92 -3.93
C ASP A 51 -18.41 -5.77 -3.89
N VAL A 52 -17.38 -5.88 -3.04
CA VAL A 52 -16.34 -4.83 -2.92
C VAL A 52 -15.45 -4.77 -4.16
N VAL A 53 -14.99 -5.92 -4.65
CA VAL A 53 -14.22 -5.98 -5.91
C VAL A 53 -15.05 -5.41 -7.05
N SER A 54 -16.34 -5.75 -7.13
CA SER A 54 -17.26 -5.22 -8.14
C SER A 54 -17.44 -3.71 -8.02
N SER A 55 -17.52 -3.20 -6.78
CA SER A 55 -17.62 -1.76 -6.50
C SER A 55 -16.37 -1.00 -6.95
N ILE A 56 -15.19 -1.54 -6.64
CA ILE A 56 -13.91 -1.00 -7.10
C ILE A 56 -13.86 -0.96 -8.64
N LEU A 57 -14.25 -2.06 -9.29
CA LEU A 57 -14.25 -2.15 -10.75
C LEU A 57 -15.24 -1.15 -11.39
N ASN A 58 -16.40 -0.93 -10.79
CA ASN A 58 -17.36 0.04 -11.28
C ASN A 58 -16.84 1.48 -11.25
N ILE A 59 -16.07 1.82 -10.22
CA ILE A 59 -15.46 3.15 -10.08
C ILE A 59 -14.25 3.29 -11.01
N ALA A 60 -13.43 2.24 -11.15
CA ALA A 60 -12.15 2.30 -11.86
C ALA A 60 -12.26 2.07 -13.36
N ASP A 61 -13.20 1.21 -13.81
CA ASP A 61 -13.29 0.72 -15.20
C ASP A 61 -14.74 0.47 -15.66
N GLY A 62 -15.74 0.78 -14.82
CA GLY A 62 -17.15 0.62 -15.14
C GLY A 62 -17.80 1.92 -15.64
N MET A 63 -19.14 1.93 -15.69
CA MET A 63 -19.91 3.10 -16.14
C MET A 63 -19.64 4.37 -15.32
N LEU A 64 -19.21 4.22 -14.07
CA LEU A 64 -18.89 5.35 -13.21
C LEU A 64 -17.50 5.94 -13.53
N SER A 65 -16.60 5.19 -14.11
CA SER A 65 -15.22 5.66 -14.38
C SER A 65 -15.21 6.89 -15.29
N ASP A 66 -16.01 6.88 -16.35
CA ASP A 66 -16.09 7.99 -17.32
C ASP A 66 -16.71 9.26 -16.70
N VAL A 67 -17.58 9.08 -15.69
CA VAL A 67 -18.22 10.20 -15.00
C VAL A 67 -17.32 10.78 -13.92
N LEU A 68 -16.63 9.92 -13.19
CA LEU A 68 -15.83 10.29 -12.01
C LEU A 68 -14.40 10.68 -12.39
N GLU A 69 -13.83 10.08 -13.44
CA GLU A 69 -12.44 10.26 -13.89
C GLU A 69 -11.42 10.04 -12.75
N CYS A 70 -11.79 9.19 -11.79
CA CYS A 70 -10.97 8.93 -10.62
C CYS A 70 -9.91 7.86 -10.92
N GLN A 71 -8.75 8.00 -10.29
CA GLN A 71 -7.72 6.97 -10.24
C GLN A 71 -7.74 6.30 -8.86
N LEU A 72 -7.50 5.00 -8.81
CA LEU A 72 -7.39 4.26 -7.56
C LEU A 72 -5.95 3.88 -7.28
N ILE A 73 -5.54 4.05 -6.03
CA ILE A 73 -4.31 3.50 -5.47
C ILE A 73 -4.73 2.55 -4.35
N CYS A 74 -4.33 1.30 -4.44
CA CYS A 74 -4.55 0.30 -3.41
C CYS A 74 -3.22 -0.06 -2.76
N THR A 75 -3.14 0.01 -1.43
CA THR A 75 -2.00 -0.52 -0.68
C THR A 75 -2.39 -1.83 0.01
N PHE A 76 -1.48 -2.78 0.04
CA PHE A 76 -1.70 -4.08 0.66
C PHE A 76 -0.37 -4.76 1.01
N ASN A 77 -0.39 -5.64 2.00
CA ASN A 77 0.78 -6.37 2.49
C ASN A 77 0.84 -7.83 1.99
N SER A 78 -0.11 -8.23 1.13
CA SER A 78 -0.18 -9.56 0.53
C SER A 78 0.68 -9.66 -0.73
N ASP A 79 0.96 -10.90 -1.15
CA ASP A 79 1.52 -11.13 -2.49
C ASP A 79 0.47 -10.81 -3.55
N ILE A 80 0.90 -10.22 -4.68
CA ILE A 80 -0.01 -9.84 -5.77
C ILE A 80 -0.76 -11.03 -6.37
N SER A 81 -0.21 -12.23 -6.28
CA SER A 81 -0.87 -13.47 -6.71
C SER A 81 -2.14 -13.80 -5.93
N LYS A 82 -2.33 -13.19 -4.77
CA LYS A 82 -3.54 -13.34 -3.94
C LYS A 82 -4.61 -12.31 -4.24
N ILE A 83 -4.34 -11.35 -5.09
CA ILE A 83 -5.27 -10.30 -5.49
C ILE A 83 -6.21 -10.82 -6.57
N ASP A 84 -7.48 -10.41 -6.51
CA ASP A 84 -8.49 -10.79 -7.50
C ASP A 84 -8.01 -10.48 -8.92
N SER A 85 -7.98 -11.50 -9.75
CA SER A 85 -7.47 -11.43 -11.12
C SER A 85 -8.21 -10.40 -11.99
N ALA A 86 -9.47 -10.07 -11.65
CA ALA A 86 -10.23 -9.06 -12.37
C ALA A 86 -9.64 -7.65 -12.23
N LEU A 87 -8.99 -7.35 -11.09
CA LEU A 87 -8.30 -6.07 -10.86
C LEU A 87 -6.97 -5.99 -11.61
N LEU A 88 -6.32 -7.12 -11.83
CA LEU A 88 -4.99 -7.22 -12.45
C LEU A 88 -5.02 -7.26 -13.99
N ARG A 89 -6.21 -7.27 -14.60
CA ARG A 89 -6.35 -7.34 -16.06
C ARG A 89 -5.69 -6.15 -16.75
N LYS A 90 -5.11 -6.43 -17.91
CA LYS A 90 -4.55 -5.41 -18.80
C LYS A 90 -5.60 -4.32 -19.12
N GLY A 91 -5.21 -3.06 -18.92
CA GLY A 91 -6.09 -1.89 -19.07
C GLY A 91 -6.69 -1.40 -17.75
N ARG A 92 -6.73 -2.23 -16.71
CA ARG A 92 -7.17 -1.86 -15.35
C ARG A 92 -6.00 -1.55 -14.44
N LEU A 93 -5.06 -2.49 -14.32
CA LEU A 93 -3.81 -2.25 -13.62
C LEU A 93 -2.88 -1.40 -14.48
N ILE A 94 -2.61 -0.19 -14.04
CA ILE A 94 -1.74 0.77 -14.72
C ILE A 94 -0.29 0.58 -14.27
N ALA A 95 -0.08 0.40 -12.97
CA ALA A 95 1.25 0.23 -12.39
C ALA A 95 1.19 -0.56 -11.10
N GLU A 96 2.25 -1.30 -10.84
CA GLU A 96 2.51 -2.00 -9.59
C GLU A 96 3.86 -1.53 -9.05
N TYR A 97 3.92 -1.30 -7.74
CA TYR A 97 5.16 -0.99 -7.06
C TYR A 97 5.29 -1.80 -5.78
N LYS A 98 6.33 -2.62 -5.71
CA LYS A 98 6.67 -3.41 -4.52
C LYS A 98 7.75 -2.69 -3.72
N PHE A 99 7.39 -2.22 -2.53
CA PHE A 99 8.35 -1.68 -1.58
C PHE A 99 9.27 -2.80 -1.08
N LYS A 100 10.56 -2.57 -1.19
CA LYS A 100 11.62 -3.50 -0.73
C LYS A 100 12.45 -2.79 0.30
N GLU A 101 13.27 -3.55 1.01
CA GLU A 101 14.34 -3.00 1.83
C GLU A 101 15.24 -2.07 0.99
N LEU A 102 15.67 -1.00 1.61
CA LEU A 102 16.65 -0.09 1.03
C LEU A 102 18.03 -0.76 1.06
N THR A 103 18.80 -0.56 0.00
CA THR A 103 20.21 -0.98 0.02
C THR A 103 20.98 -0.22 1.11
N VAL A 104 22.09 -0.80 1.59
CA VAL A 104 22.95 -0.18 2.60
C VAL A 104 23.33 1.25 2.24
N GLU A 105 23.65 1.50 0.97
CA GLU A 105 23.96 2.83 0.47
C GLU A 105 22.79 3.82 0.63
N LYS A 106 21.57 3.39 0.23
CA LYS A 106 20.36 4.21 0.37
C LYS A 106 19.98 4.43 1.83
N CYS A 107 20.14 3.41 2.69
CA CYS A 107 19.95 3.56 4.12
C CYS A 107 20.86 4.64 4.70
N ASN A 108 22.16 4.57 4.41
CA ASN A 108 23.13 5.52 4.92
C ASN A 108 22.93 6.94 4.37
N LYS A 109 22.50 7.05 3.10
CA LYS A 109 22.12 8.34 2.52
C LYS A 109 20.90 8.95 3.21
N TYR A 110 19.89 8.13 3.53
CA TYR A 110 18.71 8.56 4.27
C TYR A 110 19.08 9.03 5.68
N LEU A 111 19.88 8.25 6.42
CA LEU A 111 20.33 8.60 7.77
C LEU A 111 21.10 9.93 7.77
N GLN A 112 21.99 10.13 6.82
CA GLN A 112 22.71 11.40 6.65
C GLN A 112 21.77 12.58 6.37
N SER A 113 20.72 12.37 5.54
CA SER A 113 19.75 13.42 5.22
C SER A 113 18.82 13.78 6.38
N THR A 114 18.77 12.94 7.41
CA THR A 114 17.96 13.13 8.63
C THR A 114 18.80 13.45 9.87
N ASP A 115 20.05 13.92 9.67
CA ASP A 115 21.02 14.28 10.72
C ASP A 115 21.25 13.20 11.76
N ARG A 116 21.29 11.94 11.31
CA ARG A 116 21.58 10.80 12.18
C ARG A 116 23.06 10.39 12.03
N ASP A 117 23.81 10.47 13.14
CA ASP A 117 25.28 10.26 13.20
C ASP A 117 25.72 8.78 13.25
N PHE A 118 24.89 7.86 12.76
CA PHE A 118 25.28 6.44 12.70
C PHE A 118 25.10 5.87 11.30
N ARG A 119 25.74 4.74 11.03
CA ARG A 119 25.65 4.01 9.78
C ARG A 119 25.20 2.59 10.03
N VAL A 120 24.55 2.01 9.01
CA VAL A 120 24.14 0.61 8.98
C VAL A 120 24.96 -0.15 7.94
N ASP A 121 25.12 -1.44 8.14
CA ASP A 121 25.90 -2.36 7.30
C ASP A 121 25.05 -3.40 6.56
N LYS A 122 23.73 -3.41 6.81
CA LYS A 122 22.76 -4.29 6.14
C LYS A 122 21.57 -3.50 5.60
N PRO A 123 20.80 -4.08 4.66
CA PRO A 123 19.54 -3.51 4.19
C PRO A 123 18.51 -3.39 5.31
N TYR A 124 17.65 -2.38 5.20
CA TYR A 124 16.50 -2.15 6.09
C TYR A 124 15.30 -1.64 5.29
N SER A 125 14.11 -1.97 5.75
CA SER A 125 12.92 -1.26 5.29
C SER A 125 12.95 0.20 5.78
N LEU A 126 12.24 1.09 5.09
CA LEU A 126 12.17 2.49 5.52
C LEU A 126 11.57 2.62 6.92
N ALA A 127 10.57 1.80 7.24
CA ALA A 127 9.91 1.79 8.56
C ALA A 127 10.89 1.36 9.67
N GLU A 128 11.66 0.31 9.47
CA GLU A 128 12.70 -0.09 10.41
C GLU A 128 13.75 1.00 10.57
N LEU A 129 14.22 1.56 9.45
CA LEU A 129 15.27 2.58 9.45
C LEU A 129 14.82 3.87 10.16
N THR A 130 13.55 4.27 10.05
CA THR A 130 13.02 5.44 10.74
C THR A 130 12.88 5.24 12.24
N ASN A 131 12.61 4.01 12.68
CA ASN A 131 12.40 3.66 14.08
C ASN A 131 13.63 3.07 14.77
N ILE A 132 14.74 2.93 14.04
CA ILE A 132 15.97 2.33 14.59
C ILE A 132 16.50 3.19 15.74
N ASP A 133 16.62 2.61 16.93
CA ASP A 133 17.29 3.25 18.05
C ASP A 133 18.76 2.85 18.08
N ILE A 134 19.65 3.81 18.36
CA ILE A 134 21.10 3.60 18.48
C ILE A 134 21.43 2.54 19.55
N LYS A 135 20.56 2.38 20.55
CA LYS A 135 20.72 1.35 21.60
C LYS A 135 20.55 -0.06 21.05
N GLU A 136 19.54 -0.27 20.18
CA GLU A 136 19.28 -1.57 19.57
C GLU A 136 20.40 -2.02 18.63
N LEU A 137 21.00 -1.10 17.89
CA LEU A 137 22.15 -1.40 17.02
C LEU A 137 23.38 -1.87 17.84
N LYS A 138 23.64 -1.23 19.00
CA LYS A 138 24.75 -1.61 19.87
C LYS A 138 24.54 -2.95 20.58
N GLU A 139 23.30 -3.37 20.79
CA GLU A 139 22.98 -4.66 21.38
C GLU A 139 23.07 -5.80 20.37
N GLN A 140 22.66 -5.57 19.11
CA GLN A 140 22.84 -6.54 18.02
C GLN A 140 24.30 -6.83 17.72
N ASP A 141 25.17 -5.82 17.73
CA ASP A 141 26.63 -5.97 17.57
C ASP A 141 27.28 -6.79 18.72
N LYS A 142 26.71 -6.73 19.92
CA LYS A 142 27.19 -7.55 21.06
C LYS A 142 26.78 -9.01 20.94
N GLN A 143 25.62 -9.32 20.43
CA GLN A 143 25.14 -10.70 20.25
C GLN A 143 25.89 -11.43 19.12
N THR A 144 26.34 -10.72 18.09
CA THR A 144 27.10 -11.31 16.97
C THR A 144 28.57 -11.65 17.36
N LYS A 145 29.07 -11.12 18.47
CA LYS A 145 30.43 -11.36 18.96
C LYS A 145 30.58 -12.51 19.96
N ILE A 146 29.50 -13.21 20.29
CA ILE A 146 29.54 -14.43 21.11
C ILE A 146 29.67 -15.64 20.17
N GLY A 147 30.80 -15.74 19.50
CA GLY A 147 31.22 -16.94 18.79
C GLY A 147 32.25 -17.67 19.62
N PHE A 148 31.95 -18.88 19.99
CA PHE A 148 32.93 -19.79 20.67
C PHE A 148 34.19 -19.92 19.81
N LYS A 149 35.35 -19.81 20.48
CA LYS A 149 36.63 -20.31 19.99
C LYS A 149 36.69 -21.81 20.15
#